data_0da509a51c6963a8533694e3ffe08571
#
_entry.id   0da509a51c6963a8533694e3ffe08571
#
_cell.length_a   1.000
_cell.length_b   1.000
_cell.length_c   1.000
_cell.angle_alpha   90.00
_cell.angle_beta   90.00
_cell.angle_gamma   90.00
#
_symmetry.space_group_name_H-M   'P 1'
#
loop_
_entity.id
_entity.type
_entity.pdbx_description
1 polymer ?
#
loop_
_entity_poly.entity_id
_entity_poly.type
_entity_poly.pdbx_seq_one_letter_code
_entity_poly.pdbx_strand_id
1 'polypeptide(L)'
;MKFKGKVENNRLVLFNRELFNTYLKSFEGKHIDISVKLPSKIRNLPQNSRHWARMAFAANVLGDRTPEELHFDFRSCFLTDRTVTPPRVKSSTDLNTKEFSEWEENIDRVLAEQGIVIPEPEEL
;
A
#
# COMPACT_ATOMS: atom_id res chain seq x y z
N MET A 1 3.80 9.17 -22.36
CA MET A 1 4.88 8.31 -21.81
C MET A 1 5.22 8.77 -20.41
N LYS A 2 5.47 7.84 -19.51
CA LYS A 2 5.83 8.16 -18.12
C LYS A 2 7.30 7.82 -17.88
N PHE A 3 7.98 8.71 -17.15
CA PHE A 3 9.36 8.49 -16.75
C PHE A 3 9.44 8.35 -15.24
N LYS A 4 10.31 7.47 -14.78
CA LYS A 4 10.49 7.20 -13.36
C LYS A 4 11.84 7.73 -12.90
N GLY A 5 11.89 8.15 -11.66
CA GLY A 5 13.10 8.66 -11.04
C GLY A 5 12.94 8.72 -9.54
N LYS A 6 13.92 9.32 -8.88
CA LYS A 6 13.87 9.57 -7.44
C LYS A 6 14.36 10.99 -7.17
N VAL A 7 14.05 11.48 -5.99
CA VAL A 7 14.53 12.79 -5.54
C VAL A 7 15.63 12.56 -4.51
N GLU A 8 16.83 13.08 -4.78
CA GLU A 8 17.97 13.05 -3.87
C GLU A 8 18.53 14.45 -3.73
N ASN A 9 18.76 14.92 -2.51
CA ASN A 9 19.33 16.23 -2.23
C ASN A 9 18.61 17.36 -2.97
N ASN A 10 17.28 17.33 -3.01
CA ASN A 10 16.43 18.27 -3.74
C ASN A 10 16.59 18.23 -5.26
N ARG A 11 17.15 17.16 -5.80
CA ARG A 11 17.37 17.03 -7.24
C ARG A 11 16.64 15.80 -7.78
N LEU A 12 16.12 15.94 -8.99
CA LEU A 12 15.50 14.84 -9.70
C LEU A 12 16.57 13.97 -10.36
N VAL A 13 16.59 12.69 -10.01
CA VAL A 13 17.46 11.68 -10.63
C VAL A 13 16.58 10.73 -11.43
N LEU A 14 16.68 10.78 -12.75
CA LEU A 14 15.90 9.92 -13.65
C LEU A 14 16.60 8.57 -13.81
N PHE A 15 15.84 7.50 -13.83
CA PHE A 15 16.37 6.14 -14.02
C PHE A 15 16.84 5.90 -15.45
N ASN A 16 16.22 6.56 -16.44
CA ASN A 16 16.65 6.50 -17.83
C ASN A 16 16.70 7.90 -18.42
N ARG A 17 17.78 8.60 -18.15
CA ARG A 17 17.92 9.98 -18.58
C ARG A 17 18.08 10.12 -20.09
N GLU A 18 18.73 9.16 -20.73
CA GLU A 18 18.91 9.19 -22.18
C GLU A 18 17.58 9.13 -22.93
N LEU A 19 16.70 8.22 -22.51
CA LEU A 19 15.36 8.12 -23.09
C LEU A 19 14.56 9.39 -22.84
N PHE A 20 14.66 9.95 -21.65
CA PHE A 20 13.99 11.21 -21.31
C PHE A 20 14.47 12.35 -22.19
N ASN A 21 15.78 12.49 -22.38
CA ASN A 21 16.36 13.53 -23.23
C ASN A 21 15.93 13.36 -24.69
N THR A 22 15.89 12.15 -25.20
CA THR A 22 15.40 11.84 -26.54
C THR A 22 13.93 12.22 -26.69
N TYR A 23 13.12 11.92 -25.69
CA TYR A 23 11.71 12.29 -25.66
C TYR A 23 11.51 13.82 -25.67
N LEU A 24 12.31 14.54 -24.89
CA LEU A 24 12.25 16.00 -24.85
C LEU A 24 12.57 16.65 -26.21
N LYS A 25 13.46 16.06 -26.99
CA LYS A 25 13.83 16.59 -28.31
C LYS A 25 12.62 16.69 -29.24
N SER A 26 11.65 15.78 -29.09
CA SER A 26 10.46 15.78 -29.92
C SER A 26 9.54 16.99 -29.63
N PHE A 27 9.74 17.68 -28.51
CA PHE A 27 8.93 18.83 -28.10
C PHE A 27 9.67 20.16 -28.22
N GLU A 28 10.81 20.19 -28.88
CA GLU A 28 11.60 21.42 -28.97
C GLU A 28 10.78 22.57 -29.55
N GLY A 29 10.85 23.73 -28.88
CA GLY A 29 10.10 24.92 -29.25
C GLY A 29 8.63 24.90 -28.86
N LYS A 30 8.14 23.84 -28.20
CA LYS A 30 6.75 23.71 -27.78
C LYS A 30 6.59 23.95 -26.28
N HIS A 31 5.44 24.46 -25.90
CA HIS A 31 5.04 24.50 -24.49
C HIS A 31 4.58 23.13 -24.07
N ILE A 32 5.01 22.68 -22.89
CA ILE A 32 4.66 21.36 -22.36
C ILE A 32 4.17 21.47 -20.92
N ASP A 33 3.38 20.48 -20.50
CA ASP A 33 2.99 20.31 -19.10
C ASP A 33 3.83 19.22 -18.46
N ILE A 34 4.28 19.49 -17.24
CA ILE A 34 5.09 18.55 -16.46
C ILE A 34 4.35 18.21 -15.18
N SER A 35 4.16 16.90 -14.91
CA SER A 35 3.58 16.42 -13.67
C SER A 35 4.60 15.60 -12.90
N VAL A 36 4.70 15.87 -11.61
CA VAL A 36 5.54 15.11 -10.68
C VAL A 36 4.64 14.56 -9.58
N LYS A 37 4.58 13.24 -9.45
CA LYS A 37 3.74 12.59 -8.44
C LYS A 37 4.35 11.30 -7.95
N LEU A 38 3.96 10.89 -6.75
CA LEU A 38 4.36 9.61 -6.21
C LEU A 38 3.64 8.50 -6.96
N PRO A 39 4.36 7.44 -7.37
CA PRO A 39 3.72 6.28 -7.98
C PRO A 39 2.81 5.60 -6.97
N SER A 40 1.55 5.37 -7.32
CA SER A 40 0.59 4.72 -6.41
C SER A 40 1.08 3.35 -5.96
N LYS A 41 1.67 2.58 -6.86
CA LYS A 41 2.19 1.24 -6.55
C LYS A 41 3.34 1.27 -5.55
N ILE A 42 4.24 2.26 -5.63
CA ILE A 42 5.37 2.37 -4.69
C ILE A 42 4.88 2.72 -3.28
N ARG A 43 3.83 3.55 -3.18
CA ARG A 43 3.23 3.85 -1.87
C ARG A 43 2.54 2.64 -1.25
N ASN A 44 1.89 1.83 -2.08
CA ASN A 44 1.07 0.72 -1.60
C ASN A 44 1.86 -0.57 -1.36
N LEU A 45 2.94 -0.82 -2.13
CA LEU A 45 3.75 -2.02 -1.97
C LEU A 45 4.33 -2.19 -0.55
N PRO A 46 4.98 -1.18 0.06
CA PRO A 46 5.45 -1.34 1.43
C PRO A 46 4.33 -1.62 2.42
N GLN A 47 3.20 -0.94 2.32
CA GLN A 47 2.04 -1.21 3.18
C GLN A 47 1.50 -2.62 2.98
N ASN A 48 1.35 -3.04 1.74
CA ASN A 48 0.83 -4.36 1.43
C ASN A 48 1.77 -5.46 1.93
N SER A 49 3.07 -5.30 1.74
CA SER A 49 4.07 -6.25 2.24
C SER A 49 4.04 -6.34 3.76
N ARG A 50 3.95 -5.21 4.46
CA ARG A 50 3.82 -5.18 5.91
C ARG A 50 2.54 -5.83 6.40
N HIS A 51 1.45 -5.60 5.69
CA HIS A 51 0.16 -6.22 6.01
C HIS A 51 0.26 -7.74 6.00
N TRP A 52 0.82 -8.32 4.94
CA TRP A 52 0.95 -9.76 4.83
C TRP A 52 1.94 -10.35 5.83
N ALA A 53 3.01 -9.62 6.17
CA ALA A 53 3.93 -10.02 7.24
C ALA A 53 3.21 -10.05 8.59
N ARG A 54 2.34 -9.09 8.86
CA ARG A 54 1.50 -9.07 10.08
C ARG A 54 0.54 -10.24 10.12
N MET A 55 -0.12 -10.53 9.01
CA MET A 55 -1.04 -11.66 8.92
C MET A 55 -0.30 -12.99 9.16
N ALA A 56 0.87 -13.16 8.58
CA ALA A 56 1.70 -14.34 8.77
C ALA A 56 2.14 -14.49 10.24
N PHE A 57 2.58 -13.41 10.87
CA PHE A 57 2.97 -13.41 12.28
C PHE A 57 1.79 -13.79 13.19
N ALA A 58 0.65 -13.15 13.01
CA ALA A 58 -0.54 -13.41 13.81
C ALA A 58 -1.05 -14.83 13.62
N ALA A 59 -1.06 -15.33 12.38
CA ALA A 59 -1.48 -16.70 12.07
C ALA A 59 -0.57 -17.73 12.76
N ASN A 60 0.74 -17.48 12.77
CA ASN A 60 1.71 -18.34 13.44
C ASN A 60 1.48 -18.39 14.96
N VAL A 61 1.20 -17.24 15.58
CA VAL A 61 0.91 -17.16 17.03
C VAL A 61 -0.39 -17.86 17.38
N LEU A 62 -1.45 -17.67 16.57
CA LEU A 62 -2.75 -18.29 16.79
C LEU A 62 -2.72 -19.81 16.55
N GLY A 63 -1.98 -20.25 15.54
CA GLY A 63 -1.76 -21.68 15.26
C GLY A 63 -2.87 -22.39 14.50
N ASP A 64 -4.09 -21.83 14.47
CA ASP A 64 -5.26 -22.45 13.86
C ASP A 64 -5.82 -21.70 12.66
N ARG A 65 -5.14 -20.61 12.23
CA ARG A 65 -5.58 -19.75 11.13
C ARG A 65 -4.44 -19.57 10.12
N THR A 66 -4.81 -19.43 8.85
CA THR A 66 -3.86 -19.03 7.81
C THR A 66 -3.83 -17.52 7.68
N PRO A 67 -2.76 -16.93 7.10
CA PRO A 67 -2.73 -15.49 6.83
C PRO A 67 -3.91 -15.02 5.97
N GLU A 68 -4.30 -15.81 4.98
CA GLU A 68 -5.42 -15.51 4.08
C GLU A 68 -6.76 -15.50 4.84
N GLU A 69 -6.97 -16.44 5.75
CA GLU A 69 -8.17 -16.47 6.58
C GLU A 69 -8.25 -15.24 7.48
N LEU A 70 -7.15 -14.85 8.11
CA LEU A 70 -7.10 -13.64 8.93
C LEU A 70 -7.34 -12.38 8.10
N HIS A 71 -6.76 -12.29 6.92
CA HIS A 71 -7.00 -11.18 6.00
C HIS A 71 -8.49 -11.05 5.69
N PHE A 72 -9.13 -12.14 5.34
CA PHE A 72 -10.56 -12.17 5.06
C PHE A 72 -11.39 -11.77 6.27
N ASP A 73 -11.06 -12.29 7.45
CA ASP A 73 -11.78 -11.98 8.69
C ASP A 73 -11.72 -10.49 9.02
N PHE A 74 -10.53 -9.86 8.89
CA PHE A 74 -10.38 -8.44 9.15
C PHE A 74 -11.04 -7.57 8.09
N ARG A 75 -11.09 -8.03 6.85
CA ARG A 75 -11.90 -7.35 5.82
C ARG A 75 -13.38 -7.40 6.18
N SER A 76 -13.88 -8.56 6.53
CA SER A 76 -15.29 -8.74 6.91
C SER A 76 -15.65 -7.90 8.14
N CYS A 77 -14.74 -7.82 9.10
CA CYS A 77 -14.97 -7.10 10.35
C CYS A 77 -15.00 -5.58 10.16
N PHE A 78 -14.08 -5.02 9.36
CA PHE A 78 -13.87 -3.57 9.28
C PHE A 78 -14.23 -2.94 7.93
N LEU A 79 -14.30 -3.71 6.85
CA LEU A 79 -14.51 -3.20 5.51
C LEU A 79 -15.86 -3.57 4.90
N THR A 80 -16.79 -4.05 5.70
CA THR A 80 -18.13 -4.37 5.21
C THR A 80 -18.94 -3.09 4.99
N ASP A 81 -19.40 -2.89 3.77
CA ASP A 81 -20.32 -1.81 3.44
C ASP A 81 -21.74 -2.27 3.73
N ARG A 82 -22.36 -1.71 4.78
CA ARG A 82 -23.70 -2.02 5.21
C ARG A 82 -24.76 -1.10 4.65
N THR A 83 -24.34 -0.12 3.81
CA THR A 83 -25.26 0.81 3.17
C THR A 83 -25.93 0.20 1.94
N VAL A 84 -25.41 -0.92 1.44
CA VAL A 84 -25.97 -1.67 0.31
C VAL A 84 -26.64 -2.96 0.80
N THR A 85 -27.59 -3.47 0.03
CA THR A 85 -28.31 -4.70 0.35
C THR A 85 -28.15 -5.70 -0.81
N PRO A 86 -27.53 -6.89 -0.58
CA PRO A 86 -26.92 -7.35 0.68
C PRO A 86 -25.63 -6.60 1.02
N PRO A 87 -25.19 -6.60 2.28
CA PRO A 87 -23.92 -5.97 2.67
C PRO A 87 -22.75 -6.54 1.89
N ARG A 88 -21.83 -5.67 1.51
CA ARG A 88 -20.68 -6.03 0.67
C ARG A 88 -19.38 -5.80 1.39
N VAL A 89 -18.47 -6.78 1.33
CA VAL A 89 -17.10 -6.64 1.87
C VAL A 89 -16.23 -5.99 0.81
N LYS A 90 -15.62 -4.85 1.14
CA LYS A 90 -14.71 -4.15 0.24
C LYS A 90 -13.39 -4.91 0.10
N SER A 91 -12.76 -4.81 -1.06
CA SER A 91 -11.40 -5.26 -1.25
C SER A 91 -10.42 -4.29 -0.60
N SER A 92 -9.32 -4.81 -0.04
CA SER A 92 -8.25 -3.97 0.50
C SER A 92 -7.59 -3.11 -0.58
N THR A 93 -7.69 -3.52 -1.84
CA THR A 93 -7.15 -2.77 -2.98
C THR A 93 -7.96 -1.51 -3.28
N ASP A 94 -9.19 -1.40 -2.78
CA ASP A 94 -10.04 -0.22 -2.93
C ASP A 94 -9.71 0.88 -1.92
N LEU A 95 -8.85 0.61 -0.95
CA LEU A 95 -8.47 1.56 0.09
C LEU A 95 -7.34 2.47 -0.38
N ASN A 96 -7.43 3.77 -0.07
CA ASN A 96 -6.31 4.66 -0.22
C ASN A 96 -5.30 4.46 0.92
N THR A 97 -4.16 5.16 0.88
CA THR A 97 -3.09 5.00 1.88
C THR A 97 -3.57 5.27 3.30
N LYS A 98 -4.38 6.31 3.50
CA LYS A 98 -4.92 6.69 4.80
C LYS A 98 -5.90 5.64 5.32
N GLU A 99 -6.83 5.22 4.49
CA GLU A 99 -7.82 4.20 4.83
C GLU A 99 -7.14 2.85 5.16
N PHE A 100 -6.12 2.48 4.41
CA PHE A 100 -5.37 1.26 4.65
C PHE A 100 -4.64 1.33 6.00
N SER A 101 -4.02 2.45 6.33
CA SER A 101 -3.36 2.66 7.63
C SER A 101 -4.35 2.59 8.80
N GLU A 102 -5.53 3.17 8.65
CA GLU A 102 -6.58 3.10 9.66
C GLU A 102 -7.07 1.66 9.86
N TRP A 103 -7.20 0.91 8.78
CA TRP A 103 -7.55 -0.50 8.84
C TRP A 103 -6.49 -1.32 9.57
N GLU A 104 -5.21 -1.10 9.26
CA GLU A 104 -4.09 -1.76 9.96
C GLU A 104 -4.07 -1.43 11.47
N GLU A 105 -4.33 -0.18 11.85
CA GLU A 105 -4.43 0.20 13.25
C GLU A 105 -5.56 -0.53 13.97
N ASN A 106 -6.69 -0.68 13.31
CA ASN A 106 -7.83 -1.44 13.86
C ASN A 106 -7.46 -2.92 14.05
N ILE A 107 -6.75 -3.51 13.08
CA ILE A 107 -6.26 -4.89 13.16
C ILE A 107 -5.32 -5.04 14.34
N ASP A 108 -4.33 -4.16 14.47
CA ASP A 108 -3.34 -4.19 15.56
C ASP A 108 -4.02 -4.09 16.92
N ARG A 109 -5.05 -3.27 17.04
CA ARG A 109 -5.81 -3.13 18.28
C ARG A 109 -6.55 -4.41 18.66
N VAL A 110 -7.22 -5.06 17.70
CA VAL A 110 -7.93 -6.32 17.94
C VAL A 110 -6.93 -7.41 18.35
N LEU A 111 -5.79 -7.49 17.68
CA LEU A 111 -4.76 -8.48 18.01
C LEU A 111 -4.16 -8.21 19.39
N ALA A 112 -3.92 -6.96 19.75
CA ALA A 112 -3.40 -6.58 21.08
C ALA A 112 -4.38 -6.97 22.19
N GLU A 113 -5.69 -6.85 21.97
CA GLU A 113 -6.72 -7.30 22.91
C GLU A 113 -6.65 -8.80 23.16
N GLN A 114 -6.13 -9.57 22.21
CA GLN A 114 -5.90 -11.02 22.35
C GLN A 114 -4.48 -11.36 22.80
N GLY A 115 -3.70 -10.36 23.21
CA GLY A 115 -2.33 -10.55 23.69
C GLY A 115 -1.29 -10.71 22.59
N ILE A 116 -1.64 -10.42 21.34
CA ILE A 116 -0.72 -10.50 20.20
C ILE A 116 -0.22 -9.10 19.87
N VAL A 117 1.06 -8.85 20.08
CA VAL A 117 1.72 -7.60 19.76
C VAL A 117 2.59 -7.81 18.51
N ILE A 118 2.24 -7.09 17.43
CA ILE A 118 2.98 -7.17 16.17
C ILE A 118 4.30 -6.40 16.31
N PRO A 119 5.45 -7.03 15.99
CA PRO A 119 6.74 -6.33 16.00
C PRO A 119 6.76 -5.21 14.94
N GLU A 120 7.69 -4.26 15.12
CA GLU A 120 7.92 -3.23 14.12
C GLU A 120 8.35 -3.87 12.78
N PRO A 121 8.07 -3.20 11.63
CA PRO A 121 8.37 -3.79 10.33
C PRO A 121 9.81 -4.27 10.14
N GLU A 122 10.77 -3.60 10.75
CA GLU A 122 12.18 -3.96 10.70
C GLU A 122 12.50 -5.28 11.45
N GLU A 123 11.62 -5.70 12.34
CA GLU A 123 11.77 -6.93 13.14
C GLU A 123 11.04 -8.12 12.50
N LEU A 124 10.24 -7.86 11.49
CA LEU A 124 9.53 -8.89 10.74
C LEU A 124 10.42 -9.46 9.64
#